data_bd638759a5cd67e398fff74aa59ecff4
#
_entry.id   bd638759a5cd67e398fff74aa59ecff4
#
_cell.length_a   1.000
_cell.length_b   1.000
_cell.length_c   1.000
_cell.angle_alpha   90.00
_cell.angle_beta   90.00
_cell.angle_gamma   90.00
#
_symmetry.space_group_name_H-M   'P 1'
#
loop_
_entity.id
_entity.type
_entity.pdbx_description
1 polymer ?
#
loop_
_entity_poly.entity_id
_entity_poly.type
_entity_poly.pdbx_seq_one_letter_code
_entity_poly.pdbx_strand_id
1 'polypeptide(L)'
;MEKINAVITGVGGYVPDYVLTNDEISRMVDTNDEWIMTRIGVKERRILNEEGLGSSYMARKAAKQLMQRTGADPDDIDLVIVATSTPDYHFPSTASILCDKLRPVSYTHLRAHETCAD
;
A
#
# COMPACT_ATOMS: atom_id res chain seq x y z
N MET A 1 20.50 8.29 -29.02
CA MET A 1 19.71 8.23 -27.78
C MET A 1 19.91 6.87 -27.13
N GLU A 2 20.53 6.87 -25.98
CA GLU A 2 20.77 5.63 -25.22
C GLU A 2 19.44 5.00 -24.81
N LYS A 3 19.25 3.72 -25.06
CA LYS A 3 18.00 3.02 -24.78
C LYS A 3 17.96 2.66 -23.31
N ILE A 4 17.16 3.40 -22.53
CA ILE A 4 16.97 3.09 -21.11
C ILE A 4 15.93 1.97 -21.00
N ASN A 5 16.31 0.85 -20.38
CA ASN A 5 15.42 -0.26 -20.08
C ASN A 5 15.06 -0.24 -18.60
N ALA A 6 13.77 -0.38 -18.28
CA ALA A 6 13.29 -0.58 -16.93
C ALA A 6 12.92 -2.04 -16.72
N VAL A 7 13.32 -2.62 -15.59
CA VAL A 7 13.08 -4.02 -15.24
C VAL A 7 12.45 -4.10 -13.86
N ILE A 8 11.38 -4.90 -13.71
CA ILE A 8 10.80 -5.23 -12.41
C ILE A 8 11.66 -6.33 -11.79
N THR A 9 12.31 -6.04 -10.67
CA THR A 9 13.21 -6.95 -9.97
C THR A 9 12.59 -7.66 -8.77
N GLY A 10 11.42 -7.21 -8.32
CA GLY A 10 10.71 -7.84 -7.22
C GLY A 10 9.31 -7.28 -7.02
N VAL A 11 8.47 -8.08 -6.38
CA VAL A 11 7.12 -7.70 -5.96
C VAL A 11 6.87 -8.18 -4.54
N GLY A 12 6.10 -7.42 -3.78
CA GLY A 12 5.68 -7.75 -2.43
C GLY A 12 4.27 -7.25 -2.18
N GLY A 13 3.58 -7.84 -1.22
CA GLY A 13 2.22 -7.47 -0.89
C GLY A 13 1.91 -7.67 0.60
N TYR A 14 0.87 -7.02 1.05
CA TYR A 14 0.29 -7.20 2.36
C TYR A 14 -1.21 -7.01 2.30
N VAL A 15 -1.93 -7.85 2.98
CA VAL A 15 -3.37 -7.74 3.20
C VAL A 15 -3.67 -7.85 4.69
N PRO A 16 -4.52 -6.99 5.26
CA PRO A 16 -4.93 -7.08 6.65
C PRO A 16 -5.66 -8.39 6.97
N ASP A 17 -5.70 -8.76 8.25
CA ASP A 17 -6.31 -10.03 8.69
C ASP A 17 -7.83 -9.99 8.69
N TYR A 18 -8.42 -8.81 8.97
CA TYR A 18 -9.87 -8.68 9.02
C TYR A 18 -10.51 -8.81 7.64
N VAL A 19 -11.44 -9.76 7.53
CA VAL A 19 -12.20 -10.05 6.31
C VAL A 19 -13.59 -9.46 6.43
N LEU A 20 -13.91 -8.49 5.60
CA LEU A 20 -15.26 -7.93 5.48
C LEU A 20 -16.01 -8.63 4.36
N THR A 21 -17.01 -9.44 4.71
CA THR A 21 -17.84 -10.19 3.77
C THR A 21 -19.01 -9.36 3.24
N ASN A 22 -19.62 -9.81 2.12
CA ASN A 22 -20.82 -9.19 1.58
C ASN A 22 -22.01 -9.29 2.56
N ASP A 23 -22.12 -10.40 3.31
CA ASP A 23 -23.16 -10.57 4.33
C ASP A 23 -23.01 -9.55 5.47
N GLU A 24 -21.79 -9.25 5.86
CA GLU A 24 -21.55 -8.23 6.88
C GLU A 24 -21.87 -6.83 6.36
N ILE A 25 -21.53 -6.51 5.11
CA ILE A 25 -21.89 -5.23 4.48
C ILE A 25 -23.42 -5.09 4.37
N SER A 26 -24.13 -6.15 4.06
CA SER A 26 -25.60 -6.12 3.95
C SER A 26 -26.33 -5.79 5.27
N ARG A 27 -25.63 -5.94 6.40
CA ARG A 27 -26.14 -5.51 7.71
C ARG A 27 -25.91 -4.02 8.00
N MET A 28 -25.01 -3.39 7.26
CA MET A 28 -24.64 -1.99 7.45
C MET A 28 -25.32 -1.06 6.47
N VAL A 29 -25.56 -1.53 5.26
CA VAL A 29 -26.16 -0.77 4.15
C VAL A 29 -27.12 -1.62 3.36
N ASP A 30 -28.07 -0.99 2.67
CA ASP A 30 -29.06 -1.67 1.84
C ASP A 30 -28.42 -2.26 0.56
N THR A 31 -27.96 -3.49 0.69
CA THR A 31 -27.33 -4.27 -0.39
C THR A 31 -27.43 -5.77 -0.08
N ASN A 32 -27.00 -6.61 -1.03
CA ASN A 32 -26.88 -8.05 -0.84
C ASN A 32 -25.72 -8.63 -1.66
N ASP A 33 -25.37 -9.88 -1.36
CA ASP A 33 -24.26 -10.57 -2.02
C ASP A 33 -24.48 -10.70 -3.54
N GLU A 34 -25.69 -11.04 -3.98
CA GLU A 34 -26.00 -11.18 -5.41
C GLU A 34 -25.78 -9.88 -6.19
N TRP A 35 -26.23 -8.76 -5.62
CA TRP A 35 -26.04 -7.44 -6.23
C TRP A 35 -24.55 -7.09 -6.36
N ILE A 36 -23.79 -7.29 -5.27
CA ILE A 36 -22.35 -6.99 -5.23
C ILE A 36 -21.59 -7.90 -6.20
N MET A 37 -21.88 -9.20 -6.21
CA MET A 37 -21.24 -10.16 -7.09
C MET A 37 -21.52 -9.87 -8.56
N THR A 38 -22.75 -9.52 -8.90
CA THR A 38 -23.14 -9.21 -10.29
C THR A 38 -22.52 -7.93 -10.80
N ARG A 39 -22.39 -6.90 -9.95
CA ARG A 39 -21.91 -5.57 -10.33
C ARG A 39 -20.39 -5.42 -10.26
N ILE A 40 -19.78 -6.01 -9.25
CA ILE A 40 -18.37 -5.77 -8.89
C ILE A 40 -17.55 -7.06 -8.93
N GLY A 41 -18.19 -8.22 -8.69
CA GLY A 41 -17.52 -9.51 -8.64
C GLY A 41 -16.65 -9.73 -7.38
N VAL A 42 -16.83 -8.90 -6.34
CA VAL A 42 -16.06 -8.97 -5.10
C VAL A 42 -16.86 -9.72 -4.05
N LYS A 43 -16.32 -10.84 -3.57
CA LYS A 43 -16.94 -11.67 -2.53
C LYS A 43 -16.62 -11.20 -1.12
N GLU A 44 -15.38 -10.78 -0.91
CA GLU A 44 -14.88 -10.31 0.37
C GLU A 44 -13.75 -9.30 0.15
N ARG A 45 -13.45 -8.50 1.15
CA ARG A 45 -12.32 -7.55 1.14
C ARG A 45 -11.59 -7.57 2.48
N ARG A 46 -10.32 -7.20 2.43
CA ARG A 46 -9.50 -7.08 3.62
C ARG A 46 -9.44 -5.63 4.06
N ILE A 47 -9.74 -5.39 5.32
CA ILE A 47 -9.81 -4.05 5.89
C ILE A 47 -8.82 -3.92 7.03
N LEU A 48 -8.03 -2.86 7.01
CA LEU A 48 -7.22 -2.47 8.16
C LEU A 48 -8.14 -1.73 9.15
N ASN A 49 -8.52 -2.40 10.21
CA ASN A 49 -9.45 -1.89 11.23
C ASN A 49 -8.76 -1.59 12.58
N GLU A 50 -7.45 -1.61 12.62
CA GLU A 50 -6.68 -1.26 13.82
C GLU A 50 -6.54 0.26 13.92
N GLU A 51 -6.90 0.81 15.08
CA GLU A 51 -6.82 2.24 15.35
C GLU A 51 -5.37 2.76 15.26
N GLY A 52 -5.21 3.93 14.65
CA GLY A 52 -3.90 4.57 14.48
C GLY A 52 -3.02 3.99 13.38
N LEU A 53 -3.49 2.97 12.64
CA LEU A 53 -2.78 2.41 11.49
C LEU A 53 -3.44 2.85 10.18
N GLY A 54 -2.61 3.11 9.17
CA GLY A 54 -3.06 3.59 7.87
C GLY A 54 -2.29 2.97 6.70
N SER A 55 -2.37 3.62 5.55
CA SER A 55 -1.75 3.16 4.31
C SER A 55 -0.24 2.96 4.42
N SER A 56 0.46 3.81 5.19
CA SER A 56 1.91 3.66 5.43
C SER A 56 2.27 2.37 6.17
N TYR A 57 1.40 1.90 7.06
CA TYR A 57 1.60 0.62 7.75
C TYR A 57 1.55 -0.55 6.77
N MET A 58 0.51 -0.59 5.92
CA MET A 58 0.36 -1.63 4.90
C MET A 58 1.52 -1.60 3.89
N ALA A 59 1.88 -0.41 3.42
CA ALA A 59 3.01 -0.22 2.50
C ALA A 59 4.34 -0.71 3.11
N ARG A 60 4.59 -0.41 4.39
CA ARG A 60 5.77 -0.91 5.10
C ARG A 60 5.81 -2.43 5.19
N LYS A 61 4.67 -3.07 5.47
CA LYS A 61 4.59 -4.55 5.52
C LYS A 61 4.89 -5.16 4.15
N ALA A 62 4.31 -4.60 3.09
CA ALA A 62 4.56 -5.03 1.71
C ALA A 62 6.03 -4.84 1.32
N ALA A 63 6.61 -3.67 1.61
CA ALA A 63 8.02 -3.38 1.34
C ALA A 63 8.96 -4.33 2.09
N LYS A 64 8.70 -4.62 3.35
CA LYS A 64 9.49 -5.60 4.12
C LYS A 64 9.44 -6.99 3.49
N GLN A 65 8.28 -7.45 3.07
CA GLN A 65 8.14 -8.73 2.39
C GLN A 65 8.94 -8.77 1.09
N LEU A 66 8.88 -7.69 0.29
CA LEU A 66 9.65 -7.55 -0.94
C LEU A 66 11.15 -7.63 -0.66
N MET A 67 11.65 -6.88 0.31
CA MET A 67 13.06 -6.87 0.69
C MET A 67 13.53 -8.25 1.19
N GLN A 68 12.73 -8.93 2.00
CA GLN A 68 13.03 -10.29 2.47
C GLN A 68 13.12 -11.31 1.32
N ARG A 69 12.27 -11.17 0.31
CA ARG A 69 12.25 -12.06 -0.84
C ARG A 69 13.38 -11.82 -1.83
N THR A 70 13.73 -10.56 -2.04
CA THR A 70 14.69 -10.15 -3.07
C THR A 70 16.10 -9.95 -2.54
N GLY A 71 16.25 -9.75 -1.23
CA GLY A 71 17.52 -9.32 -0.62
C GLY A 71 17.84 -7.84 -0.88
N ALA A 72 16.90 -7.06 -1.41
CA ALA A 72 17.11 -5.64 -1.69
C ALA A 72 17.36 -4.86 -0.40
N ASP A 73 18.38 -3.99 -0.43
CA ASP A 73 18.70 -3.09 0.66
C ASP A 73 17.93 -1.77 0.48
N PRO A 74 17.28 -1.25 1.54
CA PRO A 74 16.68 0.09 1.49
C PRO A 74 17.66 1.17 1.03
N ASP A 75 18.95 0.99 1.28
CA ASP A 75 19.99 1.95 0.89
C ASP A 75 20.25 2.00 -0.62
N ASP A 76 19.84 1.00 -1.37
CA ASP A 76 19.92 0.97 -2.83
C ASP A 76 18.72 1.66 -3.52
N ILE A 77 17.75 2.16 -2.75
CA ILE A 77 16.53 2.77 -3.29
C ILE A 77 16.70 4.27 -3.42
N ASP A 78 16.63 4.80 -4.64
CA ASP A 78 16.74 6.22 -4.95
C ASP A 78 15.41 6.96 -4.93
N LEU A 79 14.30 6.28 -5.23
CA LEU A 79 12.98 6.89 -5.35
C LEU A 79 11.89 5.97 -4.80
N VAL A 80 11.02 6.52 -3.97
CA VAL A 80 9.78 5.87 -3.50
C VAL A 80 8.58 6.65 -4.03
N ILE A 81 7.69 5.94 -4.72
CA ILE A 81 6.41 6.49 -5.21
C ILE A 81 5.28 5.74 -4.51
N VAL A 82 4.37 6.49 -3.89
CA VAL A 82 3.15 5.96 -3.27
C VAL A 82 1.94 6.52 -4.00
N ALA A 83 1.16 5.65 -4.62
CA ALA A 83 -0.12 5.98 -5.23
C ALA A 83 -1.25 5.58 -4.26
N THR A 84 -1.95 6.56 -3.70
CA THR A 84 -3.05 6.31 -2.78
C THR A 84 -4.10 7.43 -2.86
N SER A 85 -5.37 7.07 -2.72
CA SER A 85 -6.48 8.01 -2.50
C SER A 85 -6.81 8.18 -1.01
N THR A 86 -6.19 7.39 -0.13
CA THR A 86 -6.42 7.38 1.31
C THR A 86 -5.10 7.51 2.08
N PRO A 87 -4.42 8.66 2.00
CA PRO A 87 -3.17 8.88 2.72
C PRO A 87 -3.40 8.87 4.24
N ASP A 88 -2.33 8.58 5.00
CA ASP A 88 -2.39 8.65 6.47
C ASP A 88 -2.67 10.07 6.93
N TYR A 89 -2.01 11.05 6.31
CA TYR A 89 -2.13 12.48 6.56
C TYR A 89 -2.04 13.27 5.27
N HIS A 90 -2.54 14.48 5.25
CA HIS A 90 -2.25 15.43 4.17
C HIS A 90 -0.78 15.86 4.16
N PHE A 91 -0.17 15.94 5.33
CA PHE A 91 1.24 16.23 5.53
C PHE A 91 1.71 15.67 6.89
N PRO A 92 2.87 15.00 6.98
CA PRO A 92 3.75 14.62 5.86
C PRO A 92 3.12 13.60 4.92
N SER A 93 3.63 13.48 3.67
CA SER A 93 3.13 12.52 2.69
C SER A 93 3.33 11.07 3.15
N THR A 94 2.47 10.16 2.73
CA THR A 94 2.59 8.73 3.04
C THR A 94 3.92 8.17 2.53
N ALA A 95 4.42 8.65 1.39
CA ALA A 95 5.72 8.27 0.87
C ALA A 95 6.87 8.70 1.80
N SER A 96 6.81 9.91 2.36
CA SER A 96 7.81 10.37 3.34
C SER A 96 7.78 9.55 4.63
N ILE A 97 6.58 9.21 5.12
CA ILE A 97 6.41 8.35 6.30
C ILE A 97 6.98 6.95 6.03
N LEU A 98 6.74 6.41 4.82
CA LEU A 98 7.26 5.11 4.44
C LEU A 98 8.79 5.12 4.37
N CYS A 99 9.40 6.14 3.80
CA CYS A 99 10.84 6.31 3.76
C CYS A 99 11.45 6.33 5.16
N ASP A 100 10.86 7.08 6.08
CA ASP A 100 11.27 7.11 7.49
C ASP A 100 11.21 5.74 8.16
N LYS A 101 10.12 5.02 7.93
CA LYS A 101 9.92 3.68 8.51
C LYS A 101 10.80 2.58 7.92
N LEU A 102 11.29 2.75 6.70
CA LEU A 102 12.18 1.78 6.04
C LEU A 102 13.65 2.03 6.35
N ARG A 103 14.02 3.28 6.61
CA ARG A 103 15.38 3.71 6.91
C ARG A 103 15.44 4.47 8.23
N PRO A 104 15.87 3.86 9.32
CA PRO A 104 16.00 4.59 10.59
C PRO A 104 17.19 5.55 10.66
N VAL A 105 18.11 5.58 9.67
CA VAL A 105 19.38 6.30 9.81
C VAL A 105 19.90 6.90 8.50
N SER A 106 19.37 8.00 8.00
CA SER A 106 19.93 8.89 6.97
C SER A 106 19.09 9.11 5.71
N TYR A 107 18.57 10.33 5.60
CA TYR A 107 17.62 10.76 4.55
C TYR A 107 18.28 11.41 3.32
N THR A 108 19.56 11.28 3.11
CA THR A 108 20.28 12.17 2.18
C THR A 108 20.01 11.91 0.70
N HIS A 109 19.39 10.81 0.31
CA HIS A 109 19.24 10.43 -1.09
C HIS A 109 17.86 9.91 -1.55
N LEU A 110 16.88 9.82 -0.66
CA LEU A 110 15.56 9.25 -0.99
C LEU A 110 14.58 10.37 -1.39
N ARG A 111 14.00 10.24 -2.57
CA ARG A 111 12.89 11.12 -3.02
C ARG A 111 11.57 10.40 -2.80
N ALA A 112 10.65 11.04 -2.11
CA ALA A 112 9.30 10.55 -1.90
C ALA A 112 8.34 11.32 -2.80
N HIS A 113 7.47 10.59 -3.50
CA HIS A 113 6.40 11.18 -4.30
C HIS A 113 5.09 10.46 -4.00
N GLU A 114 4.04 11.22 -3.80
CA GLU A 114 2.68 10.72 -3.58
C GLU A 114 1.78 11.18 -4.73
N THR A 115 1.01 10.26 -5.29
CA THR A 115 -0.01 10.57 -6.27
C THR A 115 -1.37 10.13 -5.74
N CYS A 116 -2.36 11.04 -5.77
CA CYS A 116 -3.76 10.68 -5.59
C CYS A 116 -4.35 10.33 -6.96
N ALA A 117 -5.09 9.23 -7.02
CA ALA A 117 -6.01 9.00 -8.12
C ALA A 117 -7.30 9.78 -7.83
N ASP A 118 -7.63 10.72 -8.69
CA ASP A 118 -8.94 11.42 -8.68
C ASP A 118 -10.03 10.48 -9.19
#